data_4f9b82ea4e3da2fe722e59948a8af814
#
_entry.id   4f9b82ea4e3da2fe722e59948a8af814
#
_cell.length_a   1.000
_cell.length_b   1.000
_cell.length_c   1.000
_cell.angle_alpha   90.00
_cell.angle_beta   90.00
_cell.angle_gamma   90.00
#
_symmetry.space_group_name_H-M   'P 1'
#
loop_
_entity.id
_entity.type
_entity.pdbx_description
1 polymer ?
#
loop_
_entity_poly.entity_id
_entity_poly.type
_entity_poly.pdbx_seq_one_letter_code
_entity_poly.pdbx_strand_id
1 'polypeptide(L)'
;SIVGDSIKGDDLKPLKGFDVKGIYQEGLEALKAGNDKLAEEKFNTILSRFPEDNLAGNAQYWLGEVYYGRKDFAKAAVAFAKGYEKYKGPKGPDSLLKLGMSMRELKKKTEACVAFTSLPTEFPKAEAALLSRAKSEAAKLNCK
;
A
#
# COMPACT_ATOMS: atom_id res chain seq x y z
N SER A 1 13.95 6.43 -27.08
CA SER A 1 14.47 5.24 -26.43
C SER A 1 13.73 3.99 -26.87
N ILE A 2 14.45 3.00 -27.23
CA ILE A 2 13.88 1.71 -27.59
C ILE A 2 13.17 1.05 -26.43
N VAL A 3 13.48 1.44 -25.22
CA VAL A 3 12.90 0.82 -24.03
C VAL A 3 11.43 1.19 -23.84
N GLY A 4 11.03 2.38 -24.22
CA GLY A 4 9.66 2.83 -24.01
C GLY A 4 8.68 2.47 -25.11
N ASP A 5 9.20 2.24 -26.32
CA ASP A 5 8.34 2.22 -27.51
C ASP A 5 7.80 0.85 -27.89
N SER A 6 8.40 -0.21 -27.41
CA SER A 6 8.06 -1.55 -27.87
C SER A 6 7.76 -2.55 -26.76
N ILE A 7 7.60 -2.08 -25.53
CA ILE A 7 7.29 -2.98 -24.43
C ILE A 7 5.81 -3.39 -24.50
N LYS A 8 5.60 -4.67 -24.70
CA LYS A 8 4.27 -5.27 -24.71
C LYS A 8 4.06 -6.02 -23.42
N GLY A 9 2.82 -6.43 -23.13
CA GLY A 9 2.52 -7.21 -21.94
C GLY A 9 3.40 -8.44 -21.76
N ASP A 10 3.74 -9.10 -22.86
CA ASP A 10 4.58 -10.30 -22.84
C ASP A 10 6.03 -10.00 -22.43
N ASP A 11 6.48 -8.76 -22.63
CA ASP A 11 7.84 -8.34 -22.33
C ASP A 11 7.99 -7.97 -20.85
N LEU A 12 6.88 -7.93 -20.12
CA LEU A 12 6.88 -7.58 -18.70
C LEU A 12 7.03 -8.81 -17.80
N LYS A 13 7.81 -9.79 -18.25
CA LYS A 13 8.10 -10.97 -17.45
C LYS A 13 9.07 -10.62 -16.32
N PRO A 14 9.02 -11.36 -15.20
CA PRO A 14 9.97 -11.16 -14.12
C PRO A 14 11.40 -11.21 -14.63
N LEU A 15 12.20 -10.25 -14.20
CA LEU A 15 13.61 -10.17 -14.60
C LEU A 15 14.44 -11.00 -13.63
N LYS A 16 15.03 -12.07 -14.13
CA LYS A 16 15.88 -12.95 -13.31
C LYS A 16 17.17 -12.22 -12.96
N GLY A 17 17.63 -12.42 -11.74
CA GLY A 17 18.87 -11.84 -11.27
C GLY A 17 18.76 -10.37 -10.88
N PHE A 18 17.57 -9.78 -10.99
CA PHE A 18 17.37 -8.41 -10.60
C PHE A 18 17.21 -8.32 -9.08
N ASP A 19 17.80 -7.29 -8.50
CA ASP A 19 17.74 -7.08 -7.06
C ASP A 19 16.47 -6.31 -6.69
N VAL A 20 15.39 -7.04 -6.40
CA VAL A 20 14.12 -6.45 -5.98
C VAL A 20 14.31 -5.61 -4.72
N LYS A 21 15.17 -6.07 -3.81
CA LYS A 21 15.47 -5.35 -2.58
C LYS A 21 16.07 -3.98 -2.89
N GLY A 22 16.96 -3.91 -3.90
CA GLY A 22 17.56 -2.65 -4.34
C GLY A 22 16.52 -1.69 -4.90
N ILE A 23 15.60 -2.19 -5.73
CA ILE A 23 14.51 -1.38 -6.28
C ILE A 23 13.64 -0.86 -5.14
N TYR A 24 13.33 -1.71 -4.19
CA TYR A 24 12.53 -1.36 -3.02
C TYR A 24 13.20 -0.26 -2.20
N GLN A 25 14.50 -0.40 -1.92
CA GLN A 25 15.26 0.61 -1.19
C GLN A 25 15.29 1.95 -1.93
N GLU A 26 15.46 1.91 -3.25
CA GLU A 26 15.41 3.14 -4.06
C GLU A 26 14.04 3.82 -3.96
N GLY A 27 12.96 3.02 -3.93
CA GLY A 27 11.62 3.55 -3.74
C GLY A 27 11.44 4.24 -2.40
N LEU A 28 11.94 3.61 -1.33
CA LEU A 28 11.87 4.19 0.03
C LEU A 28 12.69 5.46 0.14
N GLU A 29 13.88 5.46 -0.45
CA GLU A 29 14.75 6.65 -0.45
C GLU A 29 14.10 7.80 -1.22
N ALA A 30 13.48 7.50 -2.35
CA ALA A 30 12.77 8.50 -3.14
C ALA A 30 11.60 9.10 -2.34
N LEU A 31 10.85 8.24 -1.66
CA LEU A 31 9.73 8.69 -0.82
C LEU A 31 10.23 9.60 0.30
N LYS A 32 11.30 9.20 0.96
CA LYS A 32 11.92 9.97 2.05
C LYS A 32 12.43 11.32 1.56
N ALA A 33 12.95 11.37 0.34
CA ALA A 33 13.45 12.60 -0.26
C ALA A 33 12.34 13.50 -0.82
N GLY A 34 11.09 13.05 -0.76
CA GLY A 34 9.97 13.80 -1.33
C GLY A 34 9.81 13.64 -2.83
N ASN A 35 10.53 12.71 -3.43
CA ASN A 35 10.41 12.44 -4.86
C ASN A 35 9.33 11.38 -5.09
N ASP A 36 8.07 11.81 -5.00
CA ASP A 36 6.92 10.91 -5.07
C ASP A 36 6.82 10.19 -6.41
N LYS A 37 7.14 10.87 -7.50
CA LYS A 37 7.07 10.28 -8.83
C LYS A 37 8.04 9.12 -8.97
N LEU A 38 9.26 9.27 -8.50
CA LEU A 38 10.25 8.20 -8.56
C LEU A 38 9.86 7.05 -7.62
N ALA A 39 9.35 7.38 -6.43
CA ALA A 39 8.87 6.37 -5.49
C ALA A 39 7.76 5.53 -6.13
N GLU A 40 6.78 6.19 -6.73
CA GLU A 40 5.68 5.53 -7.42
C GLU A 40 6.20 4.59 -8.52
N GLU A 41 7.15 5.06 -9.31
CA GLU A 41 7.74 4.28 -10.39
C GLU A 41 8.42 3.02 -9.86
N LYS A 42 9.23 3.15 -8.80
CA LYS A 42 9.95 2.00 -8.23
C LYS A 42 9.00 0.95 -7.65
N PHE A 43 8.01 1.39 -6.89
CA PHE A 43 7.04 0.44 -6.31
C PHE A 43 6.20 -0.22 -7.40
N ASN A 44 5.80 0.52 -8.43
CA ASN A 44 5.07 -0.06 -9.56
C ASN A 44 5.92 -1.06 -10.33
N THR A 45 7.22 -0.84 -10.44
CA THR A 45 8.12 -1.81 -11.08
C THR A 45 8.08 -3.14 -10.33
N ILE A 46 8.14 -3.10 -9.00
CA ILE A 46 8.05 -4.34 -8.21
C ILE A 46 6.71 -5.03 -8.47
N LEU A 47 5.62 -4.28 -8.43
CA LEU A 47 4.28 -4.86 -8.57
C LEU A 47 4.02 -5.45 -9.94
N SER A 48 4.58 -4.85 -11.00
CA SER A 48 4.37 -5.34 -12.36
C SER A 48 5.35 -6.44 -12.75
N ARG A 49 6.60 -6.36 -12.28
CA ARG A 49 7.66 -7.30 -12.68
C ARG A 49 7.89 -8.43 -11.69
N PHE A 50 7.60 -8.18 -10.42
CA PHE A 50 7.87 -9.14 -9.35
C PHE A 50 6.67 -9.29 -8.42
N PRO A 51 5.47 -9.55 -8.98
CA PRO A 51 4.24 -9.55 -8.17
C PRO A 51 4.20 -10.64 -7.10
N GLU A 52 5.02 -11.68 -7.23
CA GLU A 52 5.07 -12.78 -6.28
C GLU A 52 6.24 -12.67 -5.31
N ASP A 53 7.02 -11.60 -5.39
CA ASP A 53 8.14 -11.41 -4.48
C ASP A 53 7.65 -11.09 -3.07
N ASN A 54 8.45 -11.48 -2.07
CA ASN A 54 8.11 -11.21 -0.67
C ASN A 54 7.93 -9.72 -0.38
N LEU A 55 8.55 -8.85 -1.16
CA LEU A 55 8.45 -7.41 -0.98
C LEU A 55 7.28 -6.78 -1.73
N ALA A 56 6.53 -7.55 -2.53
CA ALA A 56 5.43 -6.99 -3.31
C ALA A 56 4.33 -6.40 -2.41
N GLY A 57 4.01 -7.08 -1.31
CA GLY A 57 3.03 -6.55 -0.35
C GLY A 57 3.48 -5.25 0.29
N ASN A 58 4.77 -5.17 0.63
CA ASN A 58 5.35 -3.94 1.17
C ASN A 58 5.32 -2.82 0.13
N ALA A 59 5.67 -3.14 -1.12
CA ALA A 59 5.62 -2.17 -2.22
C ALA A 59 4.21 -1.64 -2.45
N GLN A 60 3.21 -2.52 -2.35
CA GLN A 60 1.81 -2.13 -2.49
C GLN A 60 1.40 -1.16 -1.39
N TYR A 61 1.82 -1.42 -0.16
CA TYR A 61 1.56 -0.54 0.98
C TYR A 61 2.20 0.83 0.76
N TRP A 62 3.48 0.86 0.38
CA TRP A 62 4.20 2.12 0.19
C TRP A 62 3.67 2.93 -1.00
N LEU A 63 3.18 2.24 -2.04
CA LEU A 63 2.50 2.92 -3.13
C LEU A 63 1.26 3.66 -2.60
N GLY A 64 0.50 3.00 -1.71
CA GLY A 64 -0.63 3.64 -1.04
C GLY A 64 -0.19 4.88 -0.28
N GLU A 65 0.94 4.80 0.43
CA GLU A 65 1.49 5.94 1.17
C GLU A 65 1.89 7.09 0.25
N VAL A 66 2.42 6.78 -0.93
CA VAL A 66 2.74 7.83 -1.92
C VAL A 66 1.47 8.61 -2.29
N TYR A 67 0.40 7.89 -2.61
CA TYR A 67 -0.86 8.53 -2.97
C TYR A 67 -1.47 9.28 -1.79
N TYR A 68 -1.42 8.68 -0.60
CA TYR A 68 -1.96 9.31 0.61
C TYR A 68 -1.24 10.63 0.90
N GLY A 69 0.08 10.64 0.78
CA GLY A 69 0.87 11.85 1.01
C GLY A 69 0.57 12.97 0.02
N ARG A 70 0.18 12.63 -1.19
CA ARG A 70 -0.26 13.60 -2.20
C ARG A 70 -1.72 14.00 -2.03
N LYS A 71 -2.38 13.46 -1.03
CA LYS A 71 -3.82 13.64 -0.77
C LYS A 71 -4.71 13.10 -1.91
N ASP A 72 -4.19 12.14 -2.66
CA ASP A 72 -4.97 11.41 -3.64
C ASP A 72 -5.59 10.21 -2.93
N PHE A 73 -6.61 10.49 -2.12
CA PHE A 73 -7.17 9.49 -1.23
C PHE A 73 -7.93 8.38 -1.96
N ALA A 74 -8.46 8.67 -3.14
CA ALA A 74 -9.12 7.65 -3.94
C ALA A 74 -8.12 6.60 -4.43
N LYS A 75 -6.98 7.04 -4.98
CA LYS A 75 -5.92 6.12 -5.40
C LYS A 75 -5.28 5.43 -4.21
N ALA A 76 -5.13 6.15 -3.09
CA ALA A 76 -4.60 5.56 -1.87
C ALA A 76 -5.49 4.42 -1.40
N ALA A 77 -6.81 4.63 -1.35
CA ALA A 77 -7.75 3.60 -0.94
C ALA A 77 -7.64 2.35 -1.81
N VAL A 78 -7.56 2.53 -3.13
CA VAL A 78 -7.40 1.39 -4.05
C VAL A 78 -6.10 0.64 -3.77
N ALA A 79 -4.99 1.37 -3.60
CA ALA A 79 -3.69 0.76 -3.35
C ALA A 79 -3.67 -0.01 -2.03
N PHE A 80 -4.22 0.58 -0.96
CA PHE A 80 -4.28 -0.07 0.35
C PHE A 80 -5.23 -1.27 0.35
N ALA A 81 -6.34 -1.19 -0.39
CA ALA A 81 -7.26 -2.32 -0.52
C ALA A 81 -6.56 -3.51 -1.16
N LYS A 82 -5.79 -3.29 -2.21
CA LYS A 82 -5.00 -4.34 -2.84
C LYS A 82 -3.97 -4.92 -1.87
N GLY A 83 -3.34 -4.06 -1.08
CA GLY A 83 -2.37 -4.50 -0.07
C GLY A 83 -3.00 -5.39 0.99
N TYR A 84 -4.20 -5.05 1.42
CA TYR A 84 -4.93 -5.84 2.39
C TYR A 84 -5.47 -7.14 1.80
N GLU A 85 -6.09 -7.09 0.61
CA GLU A 85 -6.77 -8.23 0.02
C GLU A 85 -5.82 -9.23 -0.64
N LYS A 86 -4.87 -8.74 -1.40
CA LYS A 86 -3.97 -9.58 -2.19
C LYS A 86 -2.74 -10.00 -1.41
N TYR A 87 -2.20 -9.12 -0.59
CA TYR A 87 -0.93 -9.33 0.09
C TYR A 87 -1.11 -9.30 1.61
N LYS A 88 -1.69 -10.33 2.18
CA LYS A 88 -1.93 -10.39 3.63
C LYS A 88 -0.67 -10.68 4.45
N GLY A 89 0.47 -10.21 3.98
CA GLY A 89 1.76 -10.38 4.65
C GLY A 89 1.99 -9.33 5.74
N PRO A 90 3.28 -9.01 6.00
CA PRO A 90 3.64 -8.10 7.10
C PRO A 90 2.94 -6.76 7.08
N LYS A 91 2.61 -6.23 5.90
CA LYS A 91 1.93 -4.93 5.77
C LYS A 91 0.42 -5.04 5.59
N GLY A 92 -0.15 -6.24 5.75
CA GLY A 92 -1.60 -6.43 5.68
C GLY A 92 -2.36 -5.57 6.68
N PRO A 93 -2.03 -5.67 7.98
CA PRO A 93 -2.69 -4.84 8.99
C PRO A 93 -2.52 -3.34 8.76
N ASP A 94 -1.30 -2.92 8.40
CA ASP A 94 -1.02 -1.51 8.09
C ASP A 94 -1.88 -1.03 6.92
N SER A 95 -2.02 -1.86 5.90
CA SER A 95 -2.83 -1.54 4.72
C SER A 95 -4.31 -1.37 5.07
N LEU A 96 -4.83 -2.25 5.93
CA LEU A 96 -6.22 -2.15 6.35
C LEU A 96 -6.46 -0.88 7.17
N LEU A 97 -5.55 -0.54 8.08
CA LEU A 97 -5.64 0.70 8.84
C LEU A 97 -5.65 1.92 7.91
N LYS A 98 -4.72 1.97 6.98
CA LYS A 98 -4.60 3.11 6.06
C LYS A 98 -5.75 3.16 5.06
N LEU A 99 -6.33 2.01 4.71
CA LEU A 99 -7.56 1.98 3.93
C LEU A 99 -8.67 2.72 4.68
N GLY A 100 -8.84 2.41 5.96
CA GLY A 100 -9.82 3.10 6.81
C GLY A 100 -9.56 4.60 6.85
N MET A 101 -8.30 5.00 7.01
CA MET A 101 -7.93 6.41 7.04
C MET A 101 -8.21 7.11 5.70
N SER A 102 -7.97 6.43 4.59
CA SER A 102 -8.26 6.95 3.25
C SER A 102 -9.76 7.14 3.04
N MET A 103 -10.55 6.16 3.46
CA MET A 103 -12.00 6.25 3.39
C MET A 103 -12.54 7.39 4.25
N ARG A 104 -11.96 7.59 5.43
CA ARG A 104 -12.34 8.73 6.29
C ARG A 104 -12.07 10.05 5.56
N GLU A 105 -10.93 10.20 4.92
CA GLU A 105 -10.60 11.42 4.17
C GLU A 105 -11.56 11.63 3.00
N LEU A 106 -12.06 10.55 2.42
CA LEU A 106 -13.07 10.60 1.34
C LEU A 106 -14.48 10.83 1.87
N LYS A 107 -14.63 11.03 3.18
CA LYS A 107 -15.93 11.20 3.85
C LYS A 107 -16.83 9.98 3.73
N LYS A 108 -16.23 8.81 3.60
CA LYS A 108 -16.93 7.52 3.53
C LYS A 108 -16.89 6.86 4.91
N LYS A 109 -17.68 7.37 5.83
CA LYS A 109 -17.69 6.96 7.24
C LYS A 109 -17.96 5.46 7.42
N THR A 110 -18.96 4.94 6.71
CA THR A 110 -19.34 3.53 6.85
C THR A 110 -18.17 2.61 6.49
N GLU A 111 -17.55 2.87 5.36
CA GLU A 111 -16.41 2.07 4.88
C GLU A 111 -15.21 2.22 5.81
N ALA A 112 -14.96 3.44 6.29
CA ALA A 112 -13.88 3.67 7.25
C ALA A 112 -14.12 2.88 8.53
N CYS A 113 -15.35 2.91 9.07
CA CYS A 113 -15.68 2.16 10.27
C CYS A 113 -15.51 0.65 10.09
N VAL A 114 -15.92 0.12 8.93
CA VAL A 114 -15.73 -1.31 8.65
C VAL A 114 -14.24 -1.68 8.71
N ALA A 115 -13.39 -0.86 8.09
CA ALA A 115 -11.94 -1.12 8.09
C ALA A 115 -11.37 -1.10 9.50
N PHE A 116 -11.68 -0.05 10.28
CA PHE A 116 -11.14 0.08 11.63
C PHE A 116 -11.64 -1.00 12.59
N THR A 117 -12.92 -1.34 12.53
CA THR A 117 -13.49 -2.30 13.47
C THR A 117 -13.19 -3.74 13.10
N SER A 118 -12.93 -4.05 11.84
CA SER A 118 -12.56 -5.41 11.44
C SER A 118 -11.08 -5.74 11.68
N LEU A 119 -10.25 -4.74 11.94
CA LEU A 119 -8.82 -4.96 12.06
C LEU A 119 -8.44 -5.96 13.16
N PRO A 120 -8.99 -5.89 14.39
CA PRO A 120 -8.65 -6.88 15.42
C PRO A 120 -9.13 -8.30 15.08
N THR A 121 -10.22 -8.43 14.32
CA THR A 121 -10.74 -9.74 13.91
C THR A 121 -9.91 -10.33 12.79
N GLU A 122 -9.54 -9.51 11.81
CA GLU A 122 -8.76 -9.95 10.65
C GLU A 122 -7.29 -10.21 11.01
N PHE A 123 -6.75 -9.40 11.91
CA PHE A 123 -5.33 -9.44 12.27
C PHE A 123 -5.17 -9.41 13.79
N PRO A 124 -5.62 -10.47 14.49
CA PRO A 124 -5.56 -10.48 15.96
C PRO A 124 -4.14 -10.43 16.53
N LYS A 125 -3.14 -10.77 15.72
CA LYS A 125 -1.74 -10.75 16.14
C LYS A 125 -0.99 -9.51 15.69
N ALA A 126 -1.70 -8.52 15.15
CA ALA A 126 -1.07 -7.25 14.74
C ALA A 126 -0.47 -6.55 15.97
N GLU A 127 0.49 -5.67 15.72
CA GLU A 127 1.12 -4.90 16.79
C GLU A 127 0.09 -4.13 17.61
N ALA A 128 0.29 -4.10 18.93
CA ALA A 128 -0.64 -3.44 19.84
C ALA A 128 -0.88 -1.97 19.47
N ALA A 129 0.19 -1.28 19.04
CA ALA A 129 0.07 0.13 18.66
C ALA A 129 -0.89 0.31 17.47
N LEU A 130 -0.85 -0.62 16.52
CA LEU A 130 -1.69 -0.56 15.33
C LEU A 130 -3.15 -0.85 15.67
N LEU A 131 -3.39 -1.86 16.52
CA LEU A 131 -4.73 -2.18 17.00
C LEU A 131 -5.31 -1.03 17.81
N SER A 132 -4.49 -0.41 18.65
CA SER A 132 -4.88 0.75 19.45
C SER A 132 -5.24 1.94 18.55
N ARG A 133 -4.46 2.16 17.50
CA ARG A 133 -4.73 3.24 16.55
C ARG A 133 -6.07 3.04 15.86
N ALA A 134 -6.35 1.82 15.41
CA ALA A 134 -7.62 1.49 14.75
C ALA A 134 -8.80 1.76 15.68
N LYS A 135 -8.67 1.34 16.94
CA LYS A 135 -9.72 1.56 17.95
C LYS A 135 -9.94 3.05 18.18
N SER A 136 -8.87 3.82 18.27
CA SER A 136 -8.94 5.28 18.46
C SER A 136 -9.63 5.97 17.28
N GLU A 137 -9.27 5.57 16.06
CA GLU A 137 -9.88 6.16 14.86
C GLU A 137 -11.36 5.81 14.77
N ALA A 138 -11.73 4.57 15.14
CA ALA A 138 -13.13 4.17 15.18
C ALA A 138 -13.92 5.01 16.19
N ALA A 139 -13.32 5.25 17.35
CA ALA A 139 -13.97 6.07 18.39
C ALA A 139 -14.19 7.50 17.92
N LYS A 140 -13.20 8.09 17.24
CA LYS A 140 -13.32 9.46 16.71
C LYS A 140 -14.45 9.60 15.71
N LEU A 141 -14.75 8.53 14.98
CA LEU A 141 -15.84 8.51 13.99
C LEU A 141 -17.16 8.05 14.59
N ASN A 142 -17.18 7.72 15.87
CA ASN A 142 -18.37 7.15 16.52
C ASN A 142 -18.85 5.88 15.81
N CYS A 143 -17.92 5.01 15.43
CA CYS A 143 -18.25 3.72 14.83
C CYS A 143 -18.98 2.83 15.85
N LYS A 144 -19.96 2.07 15.36
CA LYS A 144 -20.73 1.15 16.20
C LYS A 144 -20.22 -0.27 16.16
#